data_70632be49700fbd2fe2891998252810d
#
_entry.id   70632be49700fbd2fe2891998252810d
#
_cell.length_a   1.000
_cell.length_b   1.000
_cell.length_c   1.000
_cell.angle_alpha   90.00
_cell.angle_beta   90.00
_cell.angle_gamma   90.00
#
_symmetry.space_group_name_H-M   'P 1'
#
loop_
_entity.id
_entity.type
_entity.pdbx_description
1 polymer ?
#
loop_
_entity_poly.entity_id
_entity_poly.type
_entity_poly.pdbx_seq_one_letter_code
_entity_poly.pdbx_strand_id
1 'polypeptide(L)'
;WRYLLEWFRRFGGSTNQLVVVDTSPFPDVPTAREHTLTLRHRDANAGFNKELTQQLAETCERMGISYQYKDSYIKAQNAKLEARGEAPKSLGSTEMGRIISASGGLVDGTTLQIPTTGYHTMDESASVVACEAFIDVLCDLAGIQPDE
;
A
#
# COMPACT_ATOMS: atom_id res chain seq x y z
N TRP A 1 -13.30 -7.43 2.63
CA TRP A 1 -13.09 -6.72 3.91
C TRP A 1 -14.29 -6.86 4.88
N ARG A 2 -15.53 -6.91 4.38
CA ARG A 2 -16.74 -7.02 5.22
C ARG A 2 -16.72 -8.25 6.11
N TYR A 3 -16.31 -9.41 5.59
CA TYR A 3 -16.18 -10.65 6.36
C TYR A 3 -15.13 -10.54 7.47
N LEU A 4 -14.01 -9.86 7.21
CA LEU A 4 -12.98 -9.62 8.21
C LEU A 4 -13.53 -8.77 9.37
N LEU A 5 -14.24 -7.68 9.07
CA LEU A 5 -14.86 -6.85 10.10
C LEU A 5 -15.92 -7.60 10.91
N GLU A 6 -16.74 -8.40 10.25
CA GLU A 6 -17.75 -9.21 10.93
C GLU A 6 -17.09 -10.24 11.86
N TRP A 7 -15.97 -10.82 11.43
CA TRP A 7 -15.17 -11.72 12.28
C TRP A 7 -14.67 -11.00 13.54
N PHE A 8 -14.05 -9.82 13.42
CA PHE A 8 -13.61 -9.04 14.57
C PHE A 8 -14.77 -8.67 15.51
N ARG A 9 -15.91 -8.23 14.97
CA ARG A 9 -17.10 -7.91 15.77
C ARG A 9 -17.63 -9.12 16.52
N ARG A 10 -17.71 -10.26 15.85
CA ARG A 10 -18.27 -11.49 16.41
C ARG A 10 -17.40 -12.10 17.50
N PHE A 11 -16.11 -12.06 17.35
CA PHE A 11 -15.15 -12.67 18.28
C PHE A 11 -14.50 -11.66 19.24
N GLY A 12 -14.94 -10.41 19.22
CA GLY A 12 -14.47 -9.36 20.16
C GLY A 12 -13.01 -8.98 20.00
N GLY A 13 -12.43 -9.22 18.82
CA GLY A 13 -11.05 -8.91 18.51
C GLY A 13 -10.85 -7.47 18.03
N SER A 14 -9.62 -7.01 18.16
CA SER A 14 -9.14 -5.78 17.51
C SER A 14 -7.69 -5.95 17.10
N THR A 15 -7.23 -5.17 16.14
CA THR A 15 -5.83 -5.17 15.73
C THR A 15 -5.40 -3.80 15.22
N ASN A 16 -4.16 -3.43 15.50
CA ASN A 16 -3.48 -2.27 14.92
C ASN A 16 -2.30 -2.69 14.01
N GLN A 17 -2.17 -3.98 13.71
CA GLN A 17 -1.06 -4.57 12.97
C GLN A 17 -1.51 -5.25 11.67
N LEU A 18 -2.66 -4.85 11.12
CA LEU A 18 -3.11 -5.40 9.85
C LEU A 18 -2.29 -4.81 8.70
N VAL A 19 -1.67 -5.67 7.91
CA VAL A 19 -1.06 -5.28 6.63
C VAL A 19 -1.91 -5.84 5.49
N VAL A 20 -2.49 -4.95 4.70
CA VAL A 20 -3.20 -5.32 3.47
C VAL A 20 -2.19 -5.32 2.32
N VAL A 21 -2.12 -6.43 1.63
CA VAL A 21 -1.30 -6.60 0.42
C VAL A 21 -2.14 -6.32 -0.82
N ASP A 22 -1.60 -5.50 -1.74
CA ASP A 22 -2.38 -5.03 -2.88
C ASP A 22 -1.45 -4.58 -4.02
N THR A 23 -2.02 -4.19 -5.16
CA THR A 23 -1.32 -3.53 -6.25
C THR A 23 -1.50 -2.00 -6.21
N SER A 24 -0.58 -1.28 -6.81
CA SER A 24 -0.62 0.19 -6.89
C SER A 24 -0.43 0.62 -8.34
N PRO A 25 -1.49 1.12 -9.01
CA PRO A 25 -1.42 1.47 -10.42
C PRO A 25 -0.58 2.72 -10.69
N PHE A 26 0.23 2.64 -11.74
CA PHE A 26 0.99 3.74 -12.31
C PHE A 26 0.65 3.92 -13.80
N PRO A 27 0.85 5.12 -14.39
CA PRO A 27 0.41 5.41 -15.75
C PRO A 27 1.18 4.63 -16.82
N ASP A 28 2.42 4.28 -16.56
CA ASP A 28 3.32 3.64 -17.51
C ASP A 28 4.43 2.84 -16.79
N VAL A 29 5.11 1.99 -17.56
CA VAL A 29 6.17 1.11 -17.07
C VAL A 29 7.37 1.88 -16.50
N PRO A 30 7.89 2.95 -17.13
CA PRO A 30 8.97 3.73 -16.53
C PRO A 30 8.62 4.23 -15.13
N THR A 31 7.46 4.87 -14.96
CA THR A 31 6.99 5.39 -13.66
C THR A 31 6.79 4.28 -12.62
N ALA A 32 6.23 3.13 -13.02
CA ALA A 32 6.05 1.98 -12.13
C ALA A 32 7.38 1.37 -11.67
N ARG A 33 8.45 1.56 -12.42
CA ARG A 33 9.80 1.04 -12.12
C ARG A 33 10.73 2.03 -11.44
N GLU A 34 10.31 3.27 -11.19
CA GLU A 34 11.12 4.26 -10.45
C GLU A 34 11.43 3.78 -9.03
N HIS A 35 10.52 3.00 -8.43
CA HIS A 35 10.69 2.39 -7.12
C HIS A 35 10.20 0.95 -7.11
N THR A 36 10.79 0.13 -6.26
CA THR A 36 10.49 -1.30 -6.18
C THR A 36 9.13 -1.56 -5.53
N LEU A 37 8.84 -0.86 -4.43
CA LEU A 37 7.58 -1.03 -3.68
C LEU A 37 6.85 0.30 -3.47
N THR A 38 5.60 0.18 -3.08
CA THR A 38 4.74 1.35 -2.78
C THR A 38 4.14 1.21 -1.38
N LEU A 39 4.31 2.25 -0.59
CA LEU A 39 3.68 2.43 0.72
C LEU A 39 2.64 3.56 0.66
N ARG A 40 1.89 3.75 1.73
CA ARG A 40 0.95 4.86 1.88
C ARG A 40 0.84 5.30 3.33
N HIS A 41 0.67 6.61 3.55
CA HIS A 41 0.23 7.13 4.85
C HIS A 41 -1.29 7.19 4.94
N ARG A 42 -1.98 7.23 3.78
CA ARG A 42 -3.44 7.33 3.69
C ARG A 42 -3.95 7.03 2.28
N ASP A 43 -5.25 6.79 2.20
CA ASP A 43 -6.01 6.84 0.96
C ASP A 43 -7.19 7.85 1.05
N ALA A 44 -8.17 7.73 0.15
CA ALA A 44 -9.34 8.60 0.16
C ALA A 44 -10.30 8.34 1.35
N ASN A 45 -10.21 7.17 2.01
CA ASN A 45 -11.14 6.74 3.07
C ASN A 45 -10.57 6.95 4.48
N ALA A 46 -9.27 6.73 4.69
CA ALA A 46 -8.65 6.78 6.02
C ALA A 46 -7.15 7.11 5.99
N GLY A 47 -6.62 7.59 7.11
CA GLY A 47 -5.20 7.54 7.43
C GLY A 47 -4.82 6.15 7.94
N PHE A 48 -3.60 5.73 7.68
CA PHE A 48 -3.07 4.43 8.06
C PHE A 48 -2.23 4.51 9.33
N ASN A 49 -1.99 3.37 9.95
CA ASN A 49 -1.17 3.26 11.14
C ASN A 49 0.27 3.74 10.84
N LYS A 50 0.68 4.81 11.53
CA LYS A 50 1.96 5.47 11.27
C LYS A 50 3.15 4.61 11.67
N GLU A 51 3.04 3.95 12.81
CA GLU A 51 4.13 3.11 13.36
C GLU A 51 4.37 1.90 12.46
N LEU A 52 3.31 1.22 12.05
CA LEU A 52 3.40 0.07 11.15
C LEU A 52 3.88 0.47 9.75
N THR A 53 3.43 1.63 9.24
CA THR A 53 3.93 2.16 7.96
C THR A 53 5.41 2.50 8.03
N GLN A 54 5.87 3.06 9.15
CA GLN A 54 7.28 3.34 9.39
C GLN A 54 8.12 2.06 9.51
N GLN A 55 7.62 1.02 10.18
CA GLN A 55 8.29 -0.29 10.24
C GLN A 55 8.49 -0.89 8.86
N LEU A 56 7.48 -0.80 7.97
CA LEU A 56 7.61 -1.23 6.58
C LEU A 56 8.70 -0.46 5.83
N ALA A 57 8.75 0.86 6.01
CA ALA A 57 9.77 1.71 5.40
C ALA A 57 11.17 1.34 5.89
N GLU A 58 11.35 1.18 7.21
CA GLU A 58 12.63 0.76 7.82
C GLU A 58 13.07 -0.63 7.36
N THR A 59 12.13 -1.56 7.19
CA THR A 59 12.41 -2.88 6.61
C THR A 59 12.91 -2.75 5.18
N CYS A 60 12.25 -1.95 4.33
CA CYS A 60 12.72 -1.68 2.97
C CYS A 60 14.12 -1.07 2.96
N GLU A 61 14.38 -0.08 3.81
CA GLU A 61 15.70 0.58 3.92
C GLU A 61 16.79 -0.41 4.33
N ARG A 62 16.53 -1.23 5.34
CA ARG A 62 17.46 -2.26 5.83
C ARG A 62 17.80 -3.31 4.77
N MET A 63 16.83 -3.64 3.92
CA MET A 63 16.99 -4.61 2.83
C MET A 63 17.50 -3.96 1.52
N GLY A 64 17.71 -2.64 1.49
CA GLY A 64 18.14 -1.94 0.27
C GLY A 64 17.06 -1.88 -0.81
N ILE A 65 15.79 -2.03 -0.43
CA ILE A 65 14.63 -2.01 -1.33
C ILE A 65 14.13 -0.57 -1.46
N SER A 66 14.09 -0.04 -2.69
CA SER A 66 13.55 1.29 -2.94
C SER A 66 12.03 1.30 -2.83
N TYR A 67 11.47 2.35 -2.24
CA TYR A 67 10.03 2.51 -2.12
C TYR A 67 9.60 3.97 -2.29
N GLN A 68 8.30 4.18 -2.56
CA GLN A 68 7.71 5.51 -2.55
C GLN A 68 6.35 5.50 -1.83
N TYR A 69 5.98 6.65 -1.28
CA TYR A 69 4.65 6.85 -0.75
C TYR A 69 3.69 7.32 -1.85
N LYS A 70 2.67 6.52 -2.16
CA LYS A 70 1.70 6.79 -3.23
C LYS A 70 0.93 8.09 -3.03
N ASP A 71 0.55 8.40 -1.80
CA ASP A 71 -0.13 9.63 -1.46
C ASP A 71 0.77 10.86 -1.71
N SER A 72 2.07 10.78 -1.39
CA SER A 72 3.05 11.82 -1.71
C SER A 72 3.26 11.97 -3.22
N TYR A 73 3.36 10.85 -3.96
CA TYR A 73 3.41 10.86 -5.42
C TYR A 73 2.19 11.56 -6.04
N ILE A 74 0.97 11.19 -5.61
CA ILE A 74 -0.26 11.80 -6.12
C ILE A 74 -0.32 13.30 -5.77
N LYS A 75 0.10 13.69 -4.56
CA LYS A 75 0.19 15.09 -4.15
C LYS A 75 1.12 15.90 -5.08
N ALA A 76 2.29 15.35 -5.40
CA ALA A 76 3.22 15.99 -6.32
C ALA A 76 2.67 16.09 -7.75
N GLN A 77 1.93 15.07 -8.22
CA GLN A 77 1.24 15.12 -9.52
C GLN A 77 0.13 16.19 -9.51
N ASN A 78 -0.64 16.27 -8.43
CA ASN A 78 -1.73 17.24 -8.31
C ASN A 78 -1.23 18.69 -8.31
N ALA A 79 -0.08 18.98 -7.70
CA ALA A 79 0.54 20.29 -7.79
C ALA A 79 0.89 20.69 -9.25
N LYS A 80 1.32 19.71 -10.07
CA LYS A 80 1.59 19.94 -11.50
C LYS A 80 0.30 20.14 -12.31
N LEU A 81 -0.77 19.41 -11.97
CA LEU A 81 -2.09 19.55 -12.63
C LEU A 81 -2.71 20.90 -12.30
N GLU A 82 -2.67 21.30 -11.03
CA GLU A 82 -3.17 22.60 -10.56
C GLU A 82 -2.46 23.76 -11.27
N ALA A 83 -1.15 23.69 -11.45
CA ALA A 83 -0.38 24.70 -12.19
C ALA A 83 -0.80 24.81 -13.67
N ARG A 84 -1.47 23.79 -14.22
CA ARG A 84 -2.02 23.77 -15.59
C ARG A 84 -3.54 24.06 -15.65
N GLY A 85 -4.18 24.30 -14.49
CA GLY A 85 -5.63 24.46 -14.42
C GLY A 85 -6.42 23.15 -14.63
N GLU A 86 -5.77 22.01 -14.45
CA GLU A 86 -6.39 20.69 -14.61
C GLU A 86 -6.92 20.16 -13.26
N ALA A 87 -7.95 19.29 -13.31
CA ALA A 87 -8.54 18.71 -12.13
C ALA A 87 -7.57 17.76 -11.39
N PRO A 88 -7.52 17.78 -10.05
CA PRO A 88 -6.66 16.92 -9.28
C PRO A 88 -7.10 15.46 -9.35
N LYS A 89 -6.15 14.54 -9.27
CA LYS A 89 -6.39 13.10 -9.14
C LYS A 89 -6.76 12.74 -7.69
N SER A 90 -7.67 11.79 -7.55
CA SER A 90 -8.00 11.17 -6.26
C SER A 90 -6.81 10.39 -5.69
N LEU A 91 -6.71 10.31 -4.36
CA LEU A 91 -5.78 9.38 -3.69
C LEU A 91 -6.11 7.91 -3.95
N GLY A 92 -7.29 7.63 -4.53
CA GLY A 92 -7.77 6.27 -4.70
C GLY A 92 -8.30 5.68 -3.39
N SER A 93 -8.86 4.48 -3.49
CA SER A 93 -9.43 3.74 -2.38
C SER A 93 -8.78 2.36 -2.31
N THR A 94 -8.32 1.98 -1.12
CA THR A 94 -7.75 0.65 -0.86
C THR A 94 -8.67 -0.14 0.05
N GLU A 95 -8.49 -1.45 0.11
CA GLU A 95 -9.20 -2.29 1.09
C GLU A 95 -8.85 -1.86 2.53
N MET A 96 -7.59 -1.49 2.80
CA MET A 96 -7.18 -1.03 4.14
C MET A 96 -7.96 0.21 4.59
N GLY A 97 -8.05 1.24 3.75
CA GLY A 97 -8.79 2.44 4.10
C GLY A 97 -10.29 2.18 4.32
N ARG A 98 -10.88 1.28 3.54
CA ARG A 98 -12.27 0.84 3.74
C ARG A 98 -12.46 0.08 5.05
N ILE A 99 -11.52 -0.80 5.40
CA ILE A 99 -11.54 -1.55 6.67
C ILE A 99 -11.45 -0.58 7.85
N ILE A 100 -10.47 0.31 7.87
CA ILE A 100 -10.30 1.29 8.94
C ILE A 100 -11.56 2.14 9.10
N SER A 101 -12.03 2.74 8.00
CA SER A 101 -13.20 3.62 7.99
C SER A 101 -14.48 2.93 8.51
N ALA A 102 -14.66 1.65 8.21
CA ALA A 102 -15.85 0.89 8.59
C ALA A 102 -15.71 0.16 9.95
N SER A 103 -14.49 0.07 10.51
CA SER A 103 -14.23 -0.75 11.70
C SER A 103 -14.73 -0.14 13.00
N GLY A 104 -14.94 1.18 13.04
CA GLY A 104 -15.26 1.87 14.30
C GLY A 104 -14.13 1.79 15.34
N GLY A 105 -12.87 1.71 14.88
CA GLY A 105 -11.67 1.62 15.73
C GLY A 105 -11.25 0.20 16.12
N LEU A 106 -11.93 -0.85 15.63
CA LEU A 106 -11.53 -2.23 15.89
C LEU A 106 -10.27 -2.64 15.12
N VAL A 107 -10.05 -2.05 13.96
CA VAL A 107 -8.95 -2.39 13.07
C VAL A 107 -8.21 -1.13 12.65
N ASP A 108 -6.90 -1.16 12.78
CA ASP A 108 -5.96 -0.21 12.22
C ASP A 108 -4.82 -0.96 11.54
N GLY A 109 -4.11 -0.32 10.63
CA GLY A 109 -3.05 -0.97 9.89
C GLY A 109 -2.53 -0.14 8.73
N THR A 110 -1.84 -0.81 7.80
CA THR A 110 -1.23 -0.17 6.63
C THR A 110 -1.33 -1.05 5.39
N THR A 111 -0.79 -0.57 4.27
CA THR A 111 -0.70 -1.35 3.03
C THR A 111 0.75 -1.52 2.61
N LEU A 112 1.07 -2.70 2.06
CA LEU A 112 2.24 -2.94 1.26
C LEU A 112 1.78 -3.24 -0.17
N GLN A 113 2.29 -2.53 -1.17
CA GLN A 113 1.77 -2.61 -2.53
C GLN A 113 2.89 -2.80 -3.56
N ILE A 114 2.58 -3.59 -4.60
CA ILE A 114 3.43 -3.77 -5.77
C ILE A 114 3.03 -2.72 -6.82
N PRO A 115 3.97 -1.92 -7.38
CA PRO A 115 3.68 -1.05 -8.51
C PRO A 115 3.25 -1.86 -9.74
N THR A 116 2.12 -1.50 -10.35
CA THR A 116 1.61 -2.15 -11.56
C THR A 116 1.26 -1.16 -12.66
N THR A 117 1.17 -1.64 -13.88
CA THR A 117 0.61 -0.93 -15.03
C THR A 117 -0.52 -1.75 -15.65
N GLY A 118 -1.39 -1.13 -16.44
CA GLY A 118 -2.54 -1.81 -17.03
C GLY A 118 -3.59 -2.23 -16.01
N TYR A 119 -3.75 -1.46 -14.95
CA TYR A 119 -4.65 -1.76 -13.84
C TYR A 119 -6.07 -2.06 -14.28
N HIS A 120 -6.61 -3.17 -13.76
CA HIS A 120 -7.93 -3.71 -14.10
C HIS A 120 -8.12 -4.09 -15.58
N THR A 121 -7.04 -4.39 -16.28
CA THR A 121 -7.06 -4.93 -17.65
C THR A 121 -6.42 -6.33 -17.70
N MET A 122 -6.54 -6.99 -18.85
CA MET A 122 -5.87 -8.29 -19.09
C MET A 122 -4.34 -8.15 -19.19
N ASP A 123 -3.84 -6.93 -19.36
CA ASP A 123 -2.41 -6.60 -19.50
C ASP A 123 -1.81 -6.04 -18.21
N GLU A 124 -2.50 -6.20 -17.06
CA GLU A 124 -1.94 -5.76 -15.78
C GLU A 124 -0.64 -6.52 -15.51
N SER A 125 0.42 -5.77 -15.25
CA SER A 125 1.76 -6.31 -15.09
C SER A 125 2.55 -5.62 -13.99
N ALA A 126 3.45 -6.38 -13.36
CA ALA A 126 4.40 -5.93 -12.36
C ALA A 126 5.83 -6.34 -12.72
N SER A 127 6.82 -5.72 -12.11
CA SER A 127 8.21 -6.16 -12.19
C SER A 127 8.42 -7.42 -11.35
N VAL A 128 9.17 -8.40 -11.86
CA VAL A 128 9.58 -9.58 -11.08
C VAL A 128 10.36 -9.16 -9.84
N VAL A 129 11.27 -8.20 -9.97
CA VAL A 129 12.03 -7.64 -8.84
C VAL A 129 11.12 -7.06 -7.76
N ALA A 130 10.01 -6.41 -8.16
CA ALA A 130 9.04 -5.90 -7.20
C ALA A 130 8.28 -7.03 -6.49
N CYS A 131 7.96 -8.11 -7.20
CA CYS A 131 7.31 -9.29 -6.61
C CYS A 131 8.22 -10.00 -5.61
N GLU A 132 9.50 -10.20 -5.94
CA GLU A 132 10.50 -10.80 -5.04
C GLU A 132 10.68 -9.95 -3.79
N ALA A 133 10.96 -8.65 -3.94
CA ALA A 133 11.11 -7.73 -2.83
C ALA A 133 9.86 -7.65 -1.92
N PHE A 134 8.68 -7.76 -2.52
CA PHE A 134 7.41 -7.80 -1.78
C PHE A 134 7.31 -9.03 -0.88
N ILE A 135 7.69 -10.20 -1.40
CA ILE A 135 7.73 -11.45 -0.63
C ILE A 135 8.77 -11.34 0.49
N ASP A 136 9.96 -10.83 0.20
CA ASP A 136 11.04 -10.69 1.18
C ASP A 136 10.60 -9.81 2.37
N VAL A 137 9.97 -8.66 2.09
CA VAL A 137 9.43 -7.78 3.14
C VAL A 137 8.34 -8.47 3.96
N LEU A 138 7.45 -9.25 3.33
CA LEU A 138 6.42 -10.00 4.06
C LEU A 138 7.01 -11.12 4.93
N CYS A 139 8.02 -11.83 4.45
CA CYS A 139 8.73 -12.85 5.22
C CYS A 139 9.40 -12.23 6.45
N ASP A 140 10.10 -11.10 6.28
CA ASP A 140 10.73 -10.39 7.39
C ASP A 140 9.71 -9.94 8.46
N LEU A 141 8.59 -9.34 8.03
CA LEU A 141 7.52 -8.94 8.94
C LEU A 141 6.90 -10.12 9.71
N ALA A 142 6.80 -11.27 9.06
CA ALA A 142 6.26 -12.50 9.65
C ALA A 142 7.29 -13.25 10.50
N GLY A 143 8.55 -12.80 10.55
CA GLY A 143 9.65 -13.51 11.21
C GLY A 143 10.01 -14.83 10.53
N ILE A 144 9.68 -14.97 9.24
CA ILE A 144 9.99 -16.15 8.43
C ILE A 144 11.39 -15.95 7.85
N GLN A 145 12.31 -16.86 8.16
CA GLN A 145 13.59 -16.91 7.47
C GLN A 145 13.39 -17.72 6.17
N PRO A 146 13.76 -17.19 4.99
CA PRO A 146 13.78 -18.02 3.81
C PRO A 146 14.76 -19.16 4.04
N ASP A 147 14.34 -20.39 3.72
CA ASP A 147 15.23 -21.55 3.75
C ASP A 147 16.39 -21.31 2.76
N GLU A 148 17.64 -21.51 3.21
CA GLU A 148 18.84 -21.38 2.40
C GLU A 148 18.90 -22.46 1.29
#